data_a0049715c7fb2678c114870d60f6f19b
#
_entry.id   a0049715c7fb2678c114870d60f6f19b
#
_cell.length_a   1.000
_cell.length_b   1.000
_cell.length_c   1.000
_cell.angle_alpha   90.00
_cell.angle_beta   90.00
_cell.angle_gamma   90.00
#
_symmetry.space_group_name_H-M   'P 1'
#
loop_
_entity.id
_entity.type
_entity.pdbx_description
1 polymer ?
#
loop_
_entity_poly.entity_id
_entity_poly.type
_entity_poly.pdbx_seq_one_letter_code
_entity_poly.pdbx_strand_id
1 'polypeptide(L)'
;VDLAPALWCNPKEKNDGKDNDKNGYADDLHGWNFLGTKDGAFNMTSAGTEEYREFKRLYPKYKNIDPADIQDTTEYAYYEKMKKKAGIMSYIKYVGYTAAKDQAYQLIDSVLTTIPGINIDTLTVNGLTHLPIEDPAWGNAYQTLFVDMFKSGKKSLWKDVHKQHRNTFALMQKR
;
A
#
# COMPACT_ATOMS: atom_id res chain seq x y z
N VAL A 1 -0.68 -1.00 24.42
CA VAL A 1 -0.09 -2.32 24.72
C VAL A 1 0.75 -2.15 25.96
N ASP A 2 0.42 -2.86 27.03
CA ASP A 2 0.93 -2.69 28.38
C ASP A 2 2.28 -3.39 28.62
N LEU A 3 3.20 -3.27 27.69
CA LEU A 3 4.56 -3.81 27.87
C LEU A 3 5.52 -2.81 28.54
N ALA A 4 5.15 -1.53 28.61
CA ALA A 4 6.02 -0.49 29.17
C ALA A 4 6.57 -0.81 30.58
N PRO A 5 5.79 -1.39 31.52
CA PRO A 5 6.30 -1.74 32.84
C PRO A 5 7.26 -2.94 32.85
N ALA A 6 7.25 -3.75 31.77
CA ALA A 6 8.09 -4.95 31.64
C ALA A 6 9.34 -4.70 30.78
N LEU A 7 9.46 -3.53 30.17
CA LEU A 7 10.66 -3.18 29.40
C LEU A 7 11.86 -3.03 30.33
N TRP A 8 12.92 -3.78 29.99
CA TRP A 8 14.21 -3.55 30.66
C TRP A 8 14.68 -2.12 30.36
N CYS A 9 15.23 -1.47 31.37
CA CYS A 9 15.82 -0.14 31.25
C CYS A 9 17.30 -0.20 31.62
N ASN A 10 18.17 0.33 30.77
CA ASN A 10 19.59 0.42 31.00
C ASN A 10 19.85 1.42 32.18
N PRO A 11 20.30 0.96 33.36
CA PRO A 11 20.48 1.84 34.50
C PRO A 11 21.65 2.81 34.35
N LYS A 12 22.50 2.62 33.34
CA LYS A 12 23.67 3.47 33.06
C LYS A 12 23.40 4.54 32.01
N GLU A 13 22.26 4.45 31.33
CA GLU A 13 21.86 5.38 30.28
C GLU A 13 20.84 6.42 30.81
N LYS A 14 20.87 7.61 30.18
CA LYS A 14 19.91 8.70 30.38
C LYS A 14 19.47 9.24 29.03
N ASN A 15 18.24 9.70 28.91
CA ASN A 15 17.74 10.35 27.72
C ASN A 15 18.24 11.80 27.63
N ASP A 16 19.52 11.99 27.28
CA ASP A 16 20.19 13.30 27.23
C ASP A 16 21.01 13.51 25.93
N GLY A 17 20.85 12.64 24.95
CA GLY A 17 21.56 12.69 23.66
C GLY A 17 23.00 12.23 23.74
N LYS A 18 23.42 11.60 24.85
CA LYS A 18 24.80 11.13 25.04
C LYS A 18 24.85 9.64 25.30
N ASP A 19 25.94 9.04 24.94
CA ASP A 19 26.30 7.67 25.27
C ASP A 19 26.94 7.69 26.68
N ASN A 20 26.12 7.50 27.72
CA ASN A 20 26.57 7.63 29.09
C ASN A 20 27.38 6.43 29.58
N ASP A 21 27.10 5.23 29.04
CA ASP A 21 27.82 4.01 29.40
C ASP A 21 28.96 3.66 28.45
N LYS A 22 29.17 4.48 27.42
CA LYS A 22 30.27 4.37 26.42
C LYS A 22 30.27 3.06 25.65
N ASN A 23 29.06 2.53 25.39
CA ASN A 23 28.90 1.31 24.56
C ASN A 23 28.82 1.60 23.05
N GLY A 24 28.77 2.87 22.65
CA GLY A 24 28.73 3.36 21.28
C GLY A 24 27.32 3.67 20.77
N TYR A 25 26.31 3.63 21.63
CA TYR A 25 24.91 3.94 21.31
C TYR A 25 24.37 4.95 22.31
N ALA A 26 23.97 6.14 21.81
CA ALA A 26 23.41 7.17 22.68
C ALA A 26 21.92 6.89 22.94
N ASP A 27 21.48 7.14 24.19
CA ASP A 27 20.07 7.00 24.60
C ASP A 27 19.49 5.60 24.42
N ASP A 28 20.29 4.54 24.51
CA ASP A 28 19.84 3.16 24.33
C ASP A 28 19.17 2.56 25.60
N LEU A 29 18.30 3.36 26.22
CA LEU A 29 17.57 3.05 27.46
C LEU A 29 16.87 1.68 27.45
N HIS A 30 16.29 1.31 26.34
CA HIS A 30 15.55 0.06 26.17
C HIS A 30 16.17 -0.87 25.12
N GLY A 31 17.46 -0.67 24.81
CA GLY A 31 18.18 -1.37 23.77
C GLY A 31 18.25 -0.57 22.48
N TRP A 32 18.79 -1.20 21.44
CA TRP A 32 19.06 -0.55 20.16
C TRP A 32 18.41 -1.29 18.99
N ASN A 33 17.92 -0.54 18.01
CA ASN A 33 17.43 -1.12 16.76
C ASN A 33 18.60 -1.40 15.79
N PHE A 34 19.15 -2.60 15.84
CA PHE A 34 20.26 -3.03 14.95
C PHE A 34 19.87 -3.16 13.48
N LEU A 35 18.61 -2.94 13.11
CA LEU A 35 18.16 -2.82 11.72
C LEU A 35 18.24 -1.38 11.20
N GLY A 36 18.75 -0.46 12.01
CA GLY A 36 18.98 0.94 11.66
C GLY A 36 20.47 1.28 11.50
N THR A 37 20.72 2.57 11.27
CA THR A 37 22.07 3.13 11.33
C THR A 37 22.49 3.43 12.78
N LYS A 38 23.80 3.40 13.04
CA LYS A 38 24.35 3.63 14.38
C LYS A 38 24.06 5.02 14.92
N ASP A 39 23.89 6.01 14.05
CA ASP A 39 23.56 7.39 14.41
C ASP A 39 22.05 7.63 14.57
N GLY A 40 21.22 6.60 14.43
CA GLY A 40 19.77 6.70 14.51
C GLY A 40 19.09 7.45 13.35
N ALA A 41 19.86 7.89 12.33
CA ALA A 41 19.33 8.65 11.20
C ALA A 41 18.37 7.83 10.33
N PHE A 42 18.52 6.52 10.34
CA PHE A 42 17.63 5.58 9.65
C PHE A 42 17.28 4.41 10.57
N ASN A 43 15.99 4.11 10.68
CA ASN A 43 15.48 2.93 11.39
C ASN A 43 14.62 2.12 10.44
N MET A 44 14.99 0.87 10.18
CA MET A 44 14.20 -0.04 9.39
C MET A 44 12.98 -0.49 10.20
N THR A 45 11.81 -0.09 9.77
CA THR A 45 10.53 -0.46 10.40
C THR A 45 9.87 -1.67 9.74
N SER A 46 10.34 -2.04 8.55
CA SER A 46 9.87 -3.22 7.81
C SER A 46 10.99 -3.78 6.95
N ALA A 47 11.16 -5.08 6.93
CA ALA A 47 12.04 -5.79 6.01
C ALA A 47 11.21 -6.57 4.99
N GLY A 48 11.66 -6.59 3.74
CA GLY A 48 11.10 -7.48 2.73
C GLY A 48 11.35 -8.95 3.08
N THR A 49 10.51 -9.84 2.56
CA THR A 49 10.75 -11.28 2.70
C THR A 49 11.98 -11.72 1.89
N GLU A 50 12.58 -12.83 2.27
CA GLU A 50 13.68 -13.44 1.54
C GLU A 50 13.30 -13.74 0.09
N GLU A 51 12.07 -14.20 -0.13
CA GLU A 51 11.53 -14.48 -1.46
C GLU A 51 11.50 -13.22 -2.33
N TYR A 52 11.12 -12.06 -1.76
CA TYR A 52 11.13 -10.79 -2.50
C TYR A 52 12.55 -10.32 -2.81
N ARG A 53 13.50 -10.50 -1.89
CA ARG A 53 14.90 -10.17 -2.09
C ARG A 53 15.52 -10.99 -3.22
N GLU A 54 15.31 -12.32 -3.22
CA GLU A 54 15.78 -13.21 -4.25
C GLU A 54 15.11 -12.97 -5.61
N PHE A 55 13.80 -12.72 -5.61
CA PHE A 55 13.12 -12.26 -6.83
C PHE A 55 13.78 -11.00 -7.39
N LYS A 56 14.00 -9.98 -6.56
CA LYS A 56 14.59 -8.70 -6.99
C LYS A 56 16.02 -8.88 -7.51
N ARG A 57 16.82 -9.78 -6.91
CA ARG A 57 18.18 -10.11 -7.37
C ARG A 57 18.19 -10.70 -8.79
N LEU A 58 17.24 -11.59 -9.09
CA LEU A 58 17.17 -12.31 -10.36
C LEU A 58 16.35 -11.58 -11.44
N TYR A 59 15.51 -10.63 -11.04
CA TYR A 59 14.61 -9.90 -11.92
C TYR A 59 15.32 -9.22 -13.11
N PRO A 60 16.47 -8.52 -12.97
CA PRO A 60 17.14 -7.89 -14.10
C PRO A 60 17.56 -8.91 -15.16
N LYS A 61 17.94 -10.14 -14.76
CA LYS A 61 18.37 -11.22 -15.65
C LYS A 61 17.22 -11.84 -16.44
N TYR A 62 16.05 -12.02 -15.78
CA TYR A 62 14.95 -12.83 -16.32
C TYR A 62 13.70 -12.06 -16.73
N LYS A 63 13.58 -10.75 -16.46
CA LYS A 63 12.36 -9.98 -16.69
C LYS A 63 11.87 -9.98 -18.14
N ASN A 64 12.75 -10.06 -19.12
CA ASN A 64 12.46 -9.99 -20.54
C ASN A 64 13.10 -11.14 -21.35
N ILE A 65 13.50 -12.22 -20.69
CA ILE A 65 14.14 -13.35 -21.37
C ILE A 65 13.08 -14.13 -22.17
N ASP A 66 13.43 -14.50 -23.39
CA ASP A 66 12.64 -15.49 -24.14
C ASP A 66 12.83 -16.87 -23.47
N PRO A 67 11.75 -17.64 -23.22
CA PRO A 67 11.86 -18.99 -22.70
C PRO A 67 12.83 -19.91 -23.45
N ALA A 68 13.01 -19.67 -24.76
CA ALA A 68 13.94 -20.42 -25.60
C ALA A 68 15.41 -20.10 -25.31
N ASP A 69 15.69 -18.93 -24.73
CA ASP A 69 17.06 -18.45 -24.43
C ASP A 69 17.52 -18.79 -23.00
N ILE A 70 16.71 -19.50 -22.23
CA ILE A 70 17.05 -19.86 -20.84
C ILE A 70 18.11 -20.95 -20.84
N GLN A 71 19.34 -20.58 -20.50
CA GLN A 71 20.45 -21.51 -20.37
C GLN A 71 20.46 -22.26 -19.04
N ASP A 72 20.19 -21.57 -17.93
CA ASP A 72 20.08 -22.16 -16.59
C ASP A 72 18.63 -22.33 -16.19
N THR A 73 18.10 -23.51 -16.51
CA THR A 73 16.69 -23.87 -16.19
C THR A 73 16.47 -24.00 -14.68
N THR A 74 17.49 -24.33 -13.90
CA THR A 74 17.39 -24.49 -12.45
C THR A 74 17.27 -23.13 -11.78
N GLU A 75 18.13 -22.19 -12.14
CA GLU A 75 18.04 -20.81 -11.61
C GLU A 75 16.76 -20.11 -12.07
N TYR A 76 16.33 -20.34 -13.31
CA TYR A 76 15.05 -19.79 -13.79
C TYR A 76 13.85 -20.37 -13.03
N ALA A 77 13.83 -21.68 -12.78
CA ALA A 77 12.78 -22.30 -11.96
C ALA A 77 12.78 -21.74 -10.52
N TYR A 78 13.95 -21.47 -9.97
CA TYR A 78 14.09 -20.80 -8.67
C TYR A 78 13.55 -19.36 -8.71
N TYR A 79 13.87 -18.58 -9.76
CA TYR A 79 13.32 -17.25 -9.98
C TYR A 79 11.78 -17.25 -10.01
N GLU A 80 11.17 -18.12 -10.80
CA GLU A 80 9.70 -18.23 -10.88
C GLU A 80 9.08 -18.68 -9.54
N LYS A 81 9.74 -19.56 -8.80
CA LYS A 81 9.32 -19.96 -7.46
C LYS A 81 9.36 -18.77 -6.49
N MET A 82 10.41 -17.95 -6.50
CA MET A 82 10.53 -16.77 -5.64
C MET A 82 9.52 -15.70 -6.02
N LYS A 83 9.33 -15.44 -7.31
CA LYS A 83 8.30 -14.54 -7.86
C LYS A 83 6.88 -14.91 -7.38
N LYS A 84 6.55 -16.21 -7.42
CA LYS A 84 5.27 -16.72 -6.92
C LYS A 84 5.13 -16.56 -5.41
N LYS A 85 6.15 -16.96 -4.64
CA LYS A 85 6.15 -16.87 -3.16
C LYS A 85 6.13 -15.43 -2.66
N ALA A 86 6.85 -14.52 -3.33
CA ALA A 86 6.82 -13.10 -3.03
C ALA A 86 5.48 -12.42 -3.36
N GLY A 87 4.53 -13.15 -3.99
CA GLY A 87 3.20 -12.64 -4.29
C GLY A 87 3.18 -11.55 -5.38
N ILE A 88 4.21 -11.47 -6.21
CA ILE A 88 4.37 -10.39 -7.20
C ILE A 88 3.16 -10.28 -8.13
N MET A 89 2.64 -11.40 -8.63
CA MET A 89 1.49 -11.39 -9.53
C MET A 89 0.21 -10.93 -8.83
N SER A 90 0.04 -11.28 -7.55
CA SER A 90 -1.08 -10.82 -6.73
C SER A 90 -0.98 -9.31 -6.47
N TYR A 91 0.23 -8.81 -6.21
CA TYR A 91 0.49 -7.39 -6.03
C TYR A 91 0.22 -6.60 -7.33
N ILE A 92 0.71 -7.07 -8.48
CA ILE A 92 0.45 -6.42 -9.78
C ILE A 92 -1.05 -6.35 -10.08
N LYS A 93 -1.79 -7.45 -9.84
CA LYS A 93 -3.25 -7.47 -10.00
C LYS A 93 -3.94 -6.48 -9.06
N TYR A 94 -3.50 -6.41 -7.82
CA TYR A 94 -4.02 -5.47 -6.82
C TYR A 94 -3.78 -4.02 -7.24
N VAL A 95 -2.56 -3.69 -7.70
CA VAL A 95 -2.21 -2.35 -8.21
C VAL A 95 -3.09 -1.98 -9.40
N GLY A 96 -3.20 -2.87 -10.39
CA GLY A 96 -4.04 -2.66 -11.57
C GLY A 96 -5.52 -2.44 -11.21
N TYR A 97 -6.05 -3.26 -10.32
CA TYR A 97 -7.43 -3.11 -9.84
C TYR A 97 -7.65 -1.77 -9.10
N THR A 98 -6.70 -1.37 -8.28
CA THR A 98 -6.80 -0.11 -7.52
C THR A 98 -6.68 1.10 -8.45
N ALA A 99 -5.82 1.03 -9.48
CA ALA A 99 -5.73 2.07 -10.50
C ALA A 99 -7.02 2.18 -11.33
N ALA A 100 -7.63 1.05 -11.71
CA ALA A 100 -8.92 1.05 -12.40
C ALA A 100 -10.03 1.68 -11.53
N LYS A 101 -10.04 1.42 -10.24
CA LYS A 101 -10.95 2.10 -9.32
C LYS A 101 -10.72 3.61 -9.27
N ASP A 102 -9.48 4.04 -9.22
CA ASP A 102 -9.14 5.47 -9.19
C ASP A 102 -9.69 6.20 -10.43
N GLN A 103 -9.50 5.60 -11.61
CA GLN A 103 -10.10 6.11 -12.85
C GLN A 103 -11.63 6.13 -12.80
N ALA A 104 -12.26 5.11 -12.23
CA ALA A 104 -13.70 5.06 -12.09
C ALA A 104 -14.24 6.14 -11.13
N TYR A 105 -13.56 6.41 -10.01
CA TYR A 105 -13.89 7.51 -9.12
C TYR A 105 -13.79 8.87 -9.82
N GLN A 106 -12.69 9.10 -10.54
CA GLN A 106 -12.50 10.36 -11.28
C GLN A 106 -13.57 10.57 -12.36
N LEU A 107 -13.94 9.51 -13.08
CA LEU A 107 -15.00 9.58 -14.08
C LEU A 107 -16.33 9.95 -13.44
N ILE A 108 -16.74 9.29 -12.37
CA ILE A 108 -17.98 9.57 -11.66
C ILE A 108 -17.99 11.02 -11.16
N ASP A 109 -16.91 11.49 -10.50
CA ASP A 109 -16.82 12.87 -10.04
C ASP A 109 -16.93 13.87 -11.19
N SER A 110 -16.25 13.59 -12.31
CA SER A 110 -16.31 14.44 -13.50
C SER A 110 -17.75 14.56 -14.04
N VAL A 111 -18.46 13.45 -14.16
CA VAL A 111 -19.86 13.44 -14.64
C VAL A 111 -20.77 14.16 -13.64
N LEU A 112 -20.61 13.95 -12.33
CA LEU A 112 -21.41 14.60 -11.31
C LEU A 112 -21.30 16.13 -11.36
N THR A 113 -20.14 16.68 -11.73
CA THR A 113 -19.97 18.15 -11.89
C THR A 113 -20.76 18.74 -13.04
N THR A 114 -21.15 17.92 -14.03
CA THR A 114 -21.92 18.37 -15.20
C THR A 114 -23.43 18.35 -14.99
N ILE A 115 -23.92 17.73 -13.90
CA ILE A 115 -25.35 17.56 -13.63
C ILE A 115 -25.86 18.75 -12.81
N PRO A 116 -26.79 19.57 -13.35
CA PRO A 116 -27.35 20.69 -12.60
C PRO A 116 -28.06 20.23 -11.33
N GLY A 117 -27.84 20.95 -10.23
CA GLY A 117 -28.49 20.69 -8.95
C GLY A 117 -27.89 19.58 -8.10
N ILE A 118 -26.89 18.87 -8.57
CA ILE A 118 -26.14 17.89 -7.75
C ILE A 118 -25.09 18.62 -6.90
N ASN A 119 -25.16 18.38 -5.60
CA ASN A 119 -24.10 18.79 -4.68
C ASN A 119 -23.31 17.56 -4.23
N ILE A 120 -22.08 17.42 -4.71
CA ILE A 120 -21.20 16.26 -4.41
C ILE A 120 -20.90 16.15 -2.90
N ASP A 121 -20.88 17.29 -2.19
CA ASP A 121 -20.60 17.31 -0.75
C ASP A 121 -21.66 16.66 0.11
N THR A 122 -22.90 16.67 -0.36
CA THR A 122 -24.06 16.11 0.35
C THR A 122 -24.63 14.86 -0.31
N LEU A 123 -24.09 14.48 -1.49
CA LEU A 123 -24.55 13.31 -2.23
C LEU A 123 -24.23 12.04 -1.46
N THR A 124 -25.24 11.23 -1.18
CA THR A 124 -25.09 9.92 -0.58
C THR A 124 -24.87 8.83 -1.64
N VAL A 125 -24.31 7.69 -1.22
CA VAL A 125 -24.20 6.51 -2.09
C VAL A 125 -25.58 6.12 -2.63
N ASN A 126 -26.62 6.18 -1.83
CA ASN A 126 -28.01 5.92 -2.30
C ASN A 126 -28.46 6.95 -3.34
N GLY A 127 -28.17 8.24 -3.13
CA GLY A 127 -28.46 9.28 -4.12
C GLY A 127 -27.79 9.02 -5.46
N LEU A 128 -26.51 8.63 -5.43
CA LEU A 128 -25.74 8.28 -6.62
C LEU A 128 -26.40 7.16 -7.45
N THR A 129 -26.95 6.14 -6.77
CA THR A 129 -27.56 4.98 -7.44
C THR A 129 -28.86 5.28 -8.16
N HIS A 130 -29.49 6.43 -7.86
CA HIS A 130 -30.78 6.84 -8.44
C HIS A 130 -30.62 7.94 -9.51
N LEU A 131 -29.41 8.30 -9.88
CA LEU A 131 -29.19 9.27 -10.94
C LEU A 131 -29.51 8.64 -12.29
N PRO A 132 -30.34 9.31 -13.13
CA PRO A 132 -30.75 8.79 -14.43
C PRO A 132 -29.66 9.06 -15.47
N ILE A 133 -28.54 8.35 -15.38
CA ILE A 133 -27.40 8.51 -16.28
C ILE A 133 -27.31 7.28 -17.18
N GLU A 134 -27.54 7.45 -18.46
CA GLU A 134 -27.51 6.39 -19.48
C GLU A 134 -26.19 6.37 -20.27
N ASP A 135 -25.07 6.63 -19.62
CA ASP A 135 -23.74 6.57 -20.24
C ASP A 135 -23.09 5.22 -19.94
N PRO A 136 -22.67 4.43 -20.98
CA PRO A 136 -21.98 3.17 -20.78
C PRO A 136 -20.71 3.29 -19.94
N ALA A 137 -19.95 4.40 -20.05
CA ALA A 137 -18.76 4.63 -19.25
C ALA A 137 -19.12 4.81 -17.77
N TRP A 138 -20.20 5.52 -17.47
CA TRP A 138 -20.77 5.63 -16.13
C TRP A 138 -21.14 4.25 -15.56
N GLY A 139 -21.86 3.44 -16.36
CA GLY A 139 -22.27 2.10 -15.95
C GLY A 139 -21.07 1.20 -15.59
N ASN A 140 -20.02 1.24 -16.38
CA ASN A 140 -18.78 0.50 -16.12
C ASN A 140 -18.05 1.00 -14.88
N ALA A 141 -17.95 2.31 -14.69
CA ALA A 141 -17.35 2.90 -13.50
C ALA A 141 -18.16 2.53 -12.25
N TYR A 142 -19.48 2.63 -12.32
CA TYR A 142 -20.37 2.24 -11.24
C TYR A 142 -20.19 0.77 -10.85
N GLN A 143 -20.13 -0.15 -11.81
CA GLN A 143 -19.87 -1.57 -11.55
C GLN A 143 -18.50 -1.80 -10.90
N THR A 144 -17.48 -1.09 -11.36
CA THR A 144 -16.12 -1.16 -10.79
C THR A 144 -16.11 -0.77 -9.31
N LEU A 145 -16.92 0.20 -8.92
CA LEU A 145 -17.00 0.74 -7.56
C LEU A 145 -18.10 0.11 -6.70
N PHE A 146 -18.92 -0.77 -7.27
CA PHE A 146 -20.08 -1.35 -6.58
C PHE A 146 -19.74 -1.93 -5.22
N VAL A 147 -18.64 -2.67 -5.09
CA VAL A 147 -18.22 -3.30 -3.84
C VAL A 147 -17.86 -2.24 -2.78
N ASP A 148 -17.20 -1.15 -3.17
CA ASP A 148 -16.83 -0.08 -2.25
C ASP A 148 -18.07 0.67 -1.76
N MET A 149 -18.99 0.96 -2.65
CA MET A 149 -20.28 1.59 -2.34
C MET A 149 -21.13 0.69 -1.43
N PHE A 150 -21.20 -0.61 -1.72
CA PHE A 150 -21.92 -1.58 -0.91
C PHE A 150 -21.37 -1.67 0.51
N LYS A 151 -20.04 -1.77 0.66
CA LYS A 151 -19.37 -1.83 1.96
C LYS A 151 -19.52 -0.55 2.78
N SER A 152 -19.51 0.59 2.12
CA SER A 152 -19.67 1.90 2.79
C SER A 152 -21.09 2.12 3.31
N GLY A 153 -22.08 1.52 2.66
CA GLY A 153 -23.49 1.63 3.01
C GLY A 153 -24.20 2.80 2.35
N LYS A 154 -25.51 2.67 2.21
CA LYS A 154 -26.38 3.57 1.45
C LYS A 154 -26.39 5.02 1.94
N LYS A 155 -26.17 5.26 3.24
CA LYS A 155 -26.20 6.58 3.87
C LYS A 155 -24.85 7.30 3.85
N SER A 156 -23.77 6.61 3.48
CA SER A 156 -22.43 7.21 3.42
C SER A 156 -22.38 8.29 2.34
N LEU A 157 -21.64 9.36 2.60
CA LEU A 157 -21.41 10.39 1.61
C LEU A 157 -20.45 9.89 0.54
N TRP A 158 -20.75 10.17 -0.72
CA TRP A 158 -19.90 9.79 -1.84
C TRP A 158 -18.47 10.31 -1.69
N LYS A 159 -18.31 11.58 -1.28
CA LYS A 159 -17.00 12.18 -1.06
C LYS A 159 -16.13 11.43 -0.04
N ASP A 160 -16.74 10.85 1.00
CA ASP A 160 -16.02 10.12 2.04
C ASP A 160 -15.56 8.75 1.53
N VAL A 161 -16.39 8.09 0.73
CA VAL A 161 -16.03 6.83 0.04
C VAL A 161 -14.84 7.05 -0.89
N HIS A 162 -14.89 8.11 -1.72
CA HIS A 162 -13.78 8.47 -2.60
C HIS A 162 -12.52 8.88 -1.82
N LYS A 163 -12.66 9.67 -0.74
CA LYS A 163 -11.53 10.06 0.12
C LYS A 163 -10.82 8.84 0.71
N GLN A 164 -11.57 7.85 1.18
CA GLN A 164 -11.00 6.60 1.70
C GLN A 164 -10.18 5.87 0.63
N HIS A 165 -10.70 5.79 -0.61
CA HIS A 165 -9.97 5.21 -1.72
C HIS A 165 -8.68 5.98 -2.01
N ARG A 166 -8.73 7.33 -2.14
CA ARG A 166 -7.55 8.17 -2.38
C ARG A 166 -6.46 7.99 -1.34
N ASN A 167 -6.81 7.87 -0.07
CA ASN A 167 -5.84 7.62 0.99
C ASN A 167 -5.15 6.27 0.81
N THR A 168 -5.89 5.22 0.45
CA THR A 168 -5.35 3.89 0.18
C THR A 168 -4.43 3.90 -1.06
N PHE A 169 -4.87 4.57 -2.13
CA PHE A 169 -4.10 4.67 -3.37
C PHE A 169 -2.78 5.45 -3.18
N ALA A 170 -2.82 6.55 -2.44
CA ALA A 170 -1.63 7.33 -2.11
C ALA A 170 -0.60 6.55 -1.28
N LEU A 171 -1.05 5.69 -0.36
CA LEU A 171 -0.17 4.80 0.40
C LEU A 171 0.48 3.73 -0.48
N MET A 172 -0.22 3.25 -1.49
CA MET A 172 0.31 2.30 -2.46
C MET A 172 1.41 2.89 -3.34
N GLN A 173 1.24 4.14 -3.79
CA GLN A 173 2.23 4.81 -4.65
C GLN A 173 3.56 5.11 -3.94
N LYS A 174 3.57 5.12 -2.61
CA LYS A 174 4.77 5.34 -1.80
C LYS A 174 5.60 4.08 -1.53
N ARG A 175 5.14 2.90 -1.95
CA ARG A 175 5.80 1.60 -1.78
C ARG A 175 6.49 1.14 -3.06
#